data_d04465319a6ac2b15bbad7bb5da6c0b9
#
_entry.id   d04465319a6ac2b15bbad7bb5da6c0b9
#
_cell.length_a   1.000
_cell.length_b   1.000
_cell.length_c   1.000
_cell.angle_alpha   90.00
_cell.angle_beta   90.00
_cell.angle_gamma   90.00
#
_symmetry.space_group_name_H-M   'P 1'
#
loop_
_entity.id
_entity.type
_entity.pdbx_description
1 polymer ?
#
loop_
_entity_poly.entity_id
_entity_poly.type
_entity_poly.pdbx_seq_one_letter_code
_entity_poly.pdbx_strand_id
1 'polypeptide(L)'
;MSKKVLLFVLASVLMPFCISAQDYAVKGSVWDFDTAEPICSVAVSVYQITGNDTTFYGGCSTDDNGSFIIGQLKAGNYVLYAKSDNHFNTSKSFTLSSENVKDLGKITMRAGKGDLDPAITAVVAKIVDYFPENVYVDLGLSVKWAICNVGAYKPEDVGGLYAWGETDTKTEYSYATYKFSVDGVRGNYTKYSDKDSKTVLDQEDDVAHVKWGGSWRVPTSAEMDELRRECNWTWTTENDVKGFRVSGKKEGYENNSIFLPVNAFNDSVAVATLHQYPEYGVYWSSTLSHESGSFLMGGWDHANGIWFCRDASMGNASYRNEGRSIRPVHP
;
A
#
# COMPACT_ATOMS: atom_id res chain seq x y z
N MET A 1 15.30 -27.99 -75.18
CA MET A 1 14.35 -27.29 -74.26
C MET A 1 14.45 -27.92 -72.85
N SER A 2 15.20 -27.29 -71.98
CA SER A 2 15.44 -27.79 -70.64
C SER A 2 14.49 -27.11 -69.66
N LYS A 3 13.63 -27.89 -68.94
CA LYS A 3 12.75 -27.38 -67.88
C LYS A 3 13.52 -27.27 -66.57
N LYS A 4 13.76 -26.04 -66.11
CA LYS A 4 14.28 -25.78 -64.78
C LYS A 4 13.13 -25.94 -63.78
N VAL A 5 13.24 -26.94 -62.90
CA VAL A 5 12.37 -27.10 -61.75
C VAL A 5 12.89 -26.18 -60.61
N LEU A 6 12.08 -25.21 -60.22
CA LEU A 6 12.38 -24.29 -59.14
C LEU A 6 11.90 -24.92 -57.80
N LEU A 7 12.86 -25.35 -56.99
CA LEU A 7 12.58 -25.94 -55.69
C LEU A 7 12.37 -24.80 -54.66
N PHE A 8 11.13 -24.58 -54.22
CA PHE A 8 10.83 -23.69 -53.08
C PHE A 8 11.14 -24.43 -51.77
N VAL A 9 12.24 -24.02 -51.11
CA VAL A 9 12.51 -24.42 -49.74
C VAL A 9 11.67 -23.56 -48.80
N LEU A 10 10.64 -24.16 -48.22
CA LEU A 10 9.84 -23.54 -47.18
C LEU A 10 10.67 -23.56 -45.88
N ALA A 11 11.31 -22.43 -45.55
CA ALA A 11 11.93 -22.27 -44.23
C ALA A 11 10.82 -22.07 -43.20
N SER A 12 10.48 -23.13 -42.47
CA SER A 12 9.63 -23.04 -41.30
C SER A 12 10.41 -22.30 -40.21
N VAL A 13 10.08 -21.02 -40.01
CA VAL A 13 10.53 -20.25 -38.86
C VAL A 13 9.83 -20.86 -37.61
N LEU A 14 10.57 -21.67 -36.90
CA LEU A 14 10.20 -22.04 -35.52
C LEU A 14 10.27 -20.79 -34.65
N MET A 15 9.14 -20.10 -34.50
CA MET A 15 9.00 -19.13 -33.42
C MET A 15 9.12 -19.92 -32.10
N PRO A 16 9.98 -19.49 -31.19
CA PRO A 16 9.95 -20.05 -29.84
C PRO A 16 8.57 -19.72 -29.24
N PHE A 17 7.77 -20.75 -29.01
CA PHE A 17 6.62 -20.62 -28.11
C PHE A 17 7.16 -20.14 -26.77
N CYS A 18 6.96 -18.88 -26.44
CA CYS A 18 7.02 -18.43 -25.05
C CYS A 18 5.94 -19.20 -24.31
N ILE A 19 6.34 -20.27 -23.62
CA ILE A 19 5.49 -20.91 -22.62
C ILE A 19 5.27 -19.83 -21.56
N SER A 20 4.09 -19.25 -21.54
CA SER A 20 3.62 -18.40 -20.45
C SER A 20 3.82 -19.19 -19.16
N ALA A 21 4.60 -18.64 -18.23
CA ALA A 21 4.78 -19.27 -16.94
C ALA A 21 3.40 -19.41 -16.30
N GLN A 22 3.04 -20.65 -15.94
CA GLN A 22 1.76 -20.94 -15.31
C GLN A 22 1.70 -20.22 -13.97
N ASP A 23 0.69 -19.35 -13.80
CA ASP A 23 0.45 -18.66 -12.53
C ASP A 23 -0.34 -19.58 -11.59
N TYR A 24 0.10 -19.60 -10.34
CA TYR A 24 -0.51 -20.37 -9.26
C TYR A 24 -1.20 -19.43 -8.28
N ALA A 25 -2.10 -20.00 -7.49
CA ALA A 25 -2.70 -19.30 -6.37
C ALA A 25 -2.67 -20.17 -5.11
N VAL A 26 -2.71 -19.52 -3.95
CA VAL A 26 -2.93 -20.17 -2.67
C VAL A 26 -4.19 -19.59 -2.03
N LYS A 27 -4.98 -20.43 -1.39
CA LYS A 27 -6.17 -20.04 -0.64
C LYS A 27 -6.24 -20.77 0.70
N GLY A 28 -7.09 -20.27 1.59
CA GLY A 28 -7.34 -20.86 2.88
C GLY A 28 -8.27 -20.01 3.72
N SER A 29 -8.36 -20.31 4.99
CA SER A 29 -9.11 -19.51 5.95
C SER A 29 -8.40 -19.45 7.31
N VAL A 30 -8.56 -18.33 8.04
CA VAL A 30 -7.97 -18.13 9.36
C VAL A 30 -9.07 -18.16 10.42
N TRP A 31 -8.84 -18.90 11.48
CA TRP A 31 -9.80 -19.20 12.52
C TRP A 31 -9.21 -19.03 13.90
N ASP A 32 -9.99 -18.53 14.84
CA ASP A 32 -9.62 -18.54 16.25
C ASP A 32 -9.61 -19.96 16.78
N PHE A 33 -8.54 -20.33 17.48
CA PHE A 33 -8.33 -21.68 18.00
C PHE A 33 -9.26 -22.01 19.15
N ASP A 34 -9.57 -21.04 20.00
CA ASP A 34 -10.30 -21.25 21.24
C ASP A 34 -11.83 -21.16 21.03
N THR A 35 -12.28 -20.24 20.13
CA THR A 35 -13.71 -20.04 19.85
C THR A 35 -14.20 -20.82 18.64
N ALA A 36 -13.30 -21.27 17.77
CA ALA A 36 -13.60 -21.90 16.48
C ALA A 36 -14.42 -20.98 15.53
N GLU A 37 -14.27 -19.67 15.66
CA GLU A 37 -14.88 -18.67 14.79
C GLU A 37 -13.87 -18.17 13.74
N PRO A 38 -14.33 -17.75 12.54
CA PRO A 38 -13.45 -17.16 11.54
C PRO A 38 -12.92 -15.80 12.01
N ILE A 39 -11.65 -15.49 11.67
CA ILE A 39 -11.05 -14.20 12.00
C ILE A 39 -10.97 -13.37 10.73
N CYS A 40 -11.70 -12.26 10.69
CA CYS A 40 -11.63 -11.28 9.61
C CYS A 40 -10.44 -10.31 9.81
N SER A 41 -10.05 -9.64 8.72
CA SER A 41 -9.00 -8.61 8.73
C SER A 41 -7.63 -9.08 9.23
N VAL A 42 -7.35 -10.38 9.16
CA VAL A 42 -6.00 -10.91 9.41
C VAL A 42 -5.14 -10.60 8.19
N ALA A 43 -3.99 -9.98 8.42
CA ALA A 43 -3.00 -9.77 7.37
C ALA A 43 -2.32 -11.10 7.02
N VAL A 44 -2.50 -11.57 5.78
CA VAL A 44 -1.91 -12.80 5.26
C VAL A 44 -0.90 -12.45 4.18
N SER A 45 0.35 -12.82 4.38
CA SER A 45 1.47 -12.56 3.47
C SER A 45 2.12 -13.86 3.03
N VAL A 46 2.58 -13.91 1.77
CA VAL A 46 3.24 -15.10 1.19
C VAL A 46 4.63 -14.73 0.70
N TYR A 47 5.61 -15.54 1.10
CA TYR A 47 7.03 -15.36 0.79
C TYR A 47 7.57 -16.61 0.11
N GLN A 48 8.29 -16.43 -1.00
CA GLN A 48 9.02 -17.52 -1.66
C GLN A 48 10.35 -17.75 -0.96
N ILE A 49 10.68 -19.03 -0.74
CA ILE A 49 11.95 -19.46 -0.17
C ILE A 49 12.84 -19.97 -1.29
N THR A 50 14.01 -19.36 -1.48
CA THR A 50 15.03 -19.77 -2.45
C THR A 50 16.38 -19.91 -1.75
N GLY A 51 16.73 -21.13 -1.38
CA GLY A 51 17.90 -21.38 -0.55
C GLY A 51 17.79 -20.75 0.83
N ASN A 52 18.66 -19.79 1.14
CA ASN A 52 18.62 -19.01 2.39
C ASN A 52 17.86 -17.67 2.26
N ASP A 53 17.39 -17.35 1.06
CA ASP A 53 16.72 -16.08 0.79
C ASP A 53 15.20 -16.25 0.82
N THR A 54 14.54 -15.18 1.24
CA THR A 54 13.08 -15.10 1.32
C THR A 54 12.61 -13.85 0.59
N THR A 55 11.73 -14.01 -0.39
CA THR A 55 11.22 -12.91 -1.21
C THR A 55 9.71 -12.78 -1.03
N PHE A 56 9.24 -11.59 -0.68
CA PHE A 56 7.80 -11.29 -0.61
C PHE A 56 7.17 -11.44 -2.00
N TYR A 57 6.04 -12.14 -2.06
CA TYR A 57 5.33 -12.38 -3.32
C TYR A 57 3.94 -11.76 -3.37
N GLY A 58 3.29 -11.57 -2.23
CA GLY A 58 1.99 -10.97 -2.15
C GLY A 58 1.30 -11.20 -0.82
N GLY A 59 0.21 -10.48 -0.61
CA GLY A 59 -0.59 -10.60 0.61
C GLY A 59 -2.01 -10.08 0.39
N CYS A 60 -2.87 -10.33 1.37
CA CYS A 60 -4.23 -9.82 1.45
C CYS A 60 -4.70 -9.85 2.91
N SER A 61 -5.86 -9.23 3.19
CA SER A 61 -6.56 -9.43 4.45
C SER A 61 -7.62 -10.52 4.28
N THR A 62 -7.92 -11.25 5.36
CA THR A 62 -9.06 -12.17 5.37
C THR A 62 -10.39 -11.41 5.30
N ASP A 63 -11.36 -11.99 4.61
CA ASP A 63 -12.75 -11.52 4.55
C ASP A 63 -13.53 -11.82 5.84
N ASP A 64 -14.84 -11.51 5.86
CA ASP A 64 -15.72 -11.73 7.01
C ASP A 64 -15.89 -13.21 7.37
N ASN A 65 -15.57 -14.13 6.46
CA ASN A 65 -15.56 -15.58 6.70
C ASN A 65 -14.16 -16.10 7.05
N GLY A 66 -13.22 -15.19 7.33
CA GLY A 66 -11.83 -15.52 7.57
C GLY A 66 -11.07 -16.01 6.34
N SER A 67 -11.64 -15.95 5.13
CA SER A 67 -11.09 -16.55 3.92
C SER A 67 -10.10 -15.61 3.24
N PHE A 68 -9.10 -16.19 2.56
CA PHE A 68 -8.14 -15.47 1.74
C PHE A 68 -7.82 -16.22 0.44
N ILE A 69 -7.38 -15.48 -0.57
CA ILE A 69 -6.77 -16.01 -1.80
C ILE A 69 -5.67 -15.07 -2.28
N ILE A 70 -4.50 -15.62 -2.61
CA ILE A 70 -3.34 -14.89 -3.13
C ILE A 70 -2.93 -15.57 -4.44
N GLY A 71 -3.00 -14.83 -5.54
CA GLY A 71 -2.69 -15.31 -6.90
C GLY A 71 -1.34 -14.83 -7.41
N GLN A 72 -1.09 -15.08 -8.71
CA GLN A 72 0.12 -14.68 -9.45
C GLN A 72 1.43 -15.23 -8.87
N LEU A 73 1.36 -16.37 -8.20
CA LEU A 73 2.52 -17.05 -7.65
C LEU A 73 3.21 -17.89 -8.75
N LYS A 74 4.48 -18.18 -8.57
CA LYS A 74 5.26 -19.10 -9.43
C LYS A 74 5.37 -20.48 -8.76
N ALA A 75 5.81 -21.48 -9.49
CA ALA A 75 6.19 -22.76 -8.87
C ALA A 75 7.35 -22.54 -7.88
N GLY A 76 7.31 -23.19 -6.71
CA GLY A 76 8.36 -23.05 -5.70
C GLY A 76 7.90 -23.37 -4.28
N ASN A 77 8.81 -23.16 -3.34
CA ASN A 77 8.55 -23.31 -1.91
C ASN A 77 8.21 -21.96 -1.29
N TYR A 78 7.21 -21.96 -0.44
CA TYR A 78 6.67 -20.74 0.15
C TYR A 78 6.43 -20.91 1.64
N VAL A 79 6.42 -19.78 2.34
CA VAL A 79 5.85 -19.66 3.68
C VAL A 79 4.74 -18.61 3.64
N LEU A 80 3.58 -18.97 4.18
CA LEU A 80 2.52 -18.04 4.51
C LEU A 80 2.72 -17.57 5.94
N TYR A 81 2.53 -16.29 6.17
CA TYR A 81 2.55 -15.66 7.47
C TYR A 81 1.24 -14.91 7.70
N ALA A 82 0.56 -15.17 8.82
CA ALA A 82 -0.69 -14.53 9.22
C ALA A 82 -0.45 -13.71 10.50
N LYS A 83 -0.83 -12.43 10.46
CA LYS A 83 -0.65 -11.44 11.53
C LYS A 83 -1.99 -10.83 11.93
N SER A 84 -2.22 -10.71 13.23
CA SER A 84 -3.40 -10.08 13.81
C SER A 84 -3.02 -9.35 15.10
N ASP A 85 -3.67 -8.22 15.37
CA ASP A 85 -3.39 -7.41 16.57
C ASP A 85 -3.81 -8.09 17.88
N ASN A 86 -4.75 -9.04 17.81
CA ASN A 86 -5.35 -9.70 18.95
C ASN A 86 -5.05 -11.19 19.05
N HIS A 87 -4.25 -11.73 18.11
CA HIS A 87 -3.88 -13.14 18.08
C HIS A 87 -2.37 -13.28 17.90
N PHE A 88 -1.82 -14.37 18.40
CA PHE A 88 -0.43 -14.70 18.13
C PHE A 88 -0.24 -14.97 16.64
N ASN A 89 0.79 -14.37 16.05
CA ASN A 89 1.13 -14.58 14.65
C ASN A 89 1.42 -16.06 14.37
N THR A 90 1.08 -16.53 13.19
CA THR A 90 1.33 -17.91 12.79
C THR A 90 1.88 -18.00 11.38
N SER A 91 2.56 -19.09 11.06
CA SER A 91 3.06 -19.34 9.73
C SER A 91 2.76 -20.76 9.25
N LYS A 92 2.75 -20.96 7.92
CA LYS A 92 2.54 -22.26 7.29
C LYS A 92 3.36 -22.37 6.01
N SER A 93 4.26 -23.34 5.96
CA SER A 93 5.03 -23.63 4.74
C SER A 93 4.22 -24.47 3.76
N PHE A 94 4.40 -24.24 2.45
CA PHE A 94 3.76 -24.99 1.38
C PHE A 94 4.60 -24.97 0.10
N THR A 95 4.31 -25.89 -0.82
CA THR A 95 4.96 -25.95 -2.14
C THR A 95 3.91 -25.84 -3.24
N LEU A 96 4.21 -25.06 -4.28
CA LEU A 96 3.45 -24.97 -5.52
C LEU A 96 4.23 -25.69 -6.64
N SER A 97 3.65 -26.74 -7.21
CA SER A 97 4.34 -27.53 -8.26
C SER A 97 3.43 -27.98 -9.40
N SER A 98 2.18 -28.32 -9.14
CA SER A 98 1.30 -28.93 -10.15
C SER A 98 -0.17 -28.48 -10.07
N GLU A 99 -0.61 -27.99 -8.94
CA GLU A 99 -1.98 -27.52 -8.73
C GLU A 99 -2.07 -26.02 -9.00
N ASN A 100 -2.99 -25.59 -9.86
CA ASN A 100 -3.20 -24.17 -10.16
C ASN A 100 -3.61 -23.37 -8.92
N VAL A 101 -4.32 -24.01 -7.98
CA VAL A 101 -4.74 -23.39 -6.72
C VAL A 101 -4.46 -24.36 -5.58
N LYS A 102 -3.54 -23.99 -4.70
CA LYS A 102 -3.24 -24.73 -3.48
C LYS A 102 -4.16 -24.31 -2.36
N ASP A 103 -4.94 -25.25 -1.83
CA ASP A 103 -5.77 -25.03 -0.64
C ASP A 103 -4.99 -25.40 0.62
N LEU A 104 -4.77 -24.43 1.50
CA LEU A 104 -4.09 -24.62 2.79
C LEU A 104 -5.07 -25.03 3.91
N GLY A 105 -6.38 -25.02 3.62
CA GLY A 105 -7.41 -25.31 4.61
C GLY A 105 -7.50 -24.26 5.71
N LYS A 106 -7.89 -24.70 6.90
CA LYS A 106 -7.95 -23.84 8.08
C LYS A 106 -6.58 -23.63 8.67
N ILE A 107 -6.29 -22.38 8.98
CA ILE A 107 -5.10 -21.92 9.73
C ILE A 107 -5.64 -21.35 11.05
N THR A 108 -5.19 -21.88 12.17
CA THR A 108 -5.69 -21.44 13.47
C THR A 108 -4.71 -20.51 14.16
N MET A 109 -5.24 -19.48 14.80
CA MET A 109 -4.50 -18.52 15.62
C MET A 109 -5.07 -18.52 17.04
N ARG A 110 -4.22 -18.36 18.07
CA ARG A 110 -4.66 -18.21 19.46
C ARG A 110 -4.71 -16.75 19.87
N ALA A 111 -5.63 -16.41 20.73
CA ALA A 111 -5.71 -15.06 21.31
C ALA A 111 -4.39 -14.70 22.01
N GLY A 112 -3.86 -13.49 21.73
CA GLY A 112 -2.58 -13.00 22.26
C GLY A 112 -1.90 -11.98 21.35
N LYS A 113 -0.65 -11.69 21.62
CA LYS A 113 0.14 -10.74 20.82
C LYS A 113 1.56 -11.27 20.59
N GLY A 114 2.07 -11.06 19.38
CA GLY A 114 3.43 -11.45 18.98
C GLY A 114 3.52 -12.88 18.45
N ASP A 115 4.71 -13.48 18.50
CA ASP A 115 4.99 -14.81 17.94
C ASP A 115 4.96 -15.89 19.03
N LEU A 116 4.28 -17.01 18.75
CA LEU A 116 4.14 -18.13 19.69
C LEU A 116 5.35 -19.06 19.73
N ASP A 117 6.10 -19.19 18.63
CA ASP A 117 7.10 -20.22 18.43
C ASP A 117 8.47 -19.60 18.11
N PRO A 118 9.54 -19.94 18.91
CA PRO A 118 10.90 -19.48 18.60
C PRO A 118 11.41 -19.93 17.22
N ALA A 119 10.92 -21.06 16.67
CA ALA A 119 11.25 -21.47 15.31
C ALA A 119 10.56 -20.58 14.26
N ILE A 120 9.34 -20.10 14.56
CA ILE A 120 8.67 -19.06 13.78
C ILE A 120 9.45 -17.75 13.87
N THR A 121 9.94 -17.37 15.05
CA THR A 121 10.76 -16.16 15.26
C THR A 121 12.02 -16.17 14.38
N ALA A 122 12.66 -17.31 14.16
CA ALA A 122 13.83 -17.40 13.28
C ALA A 122 13.49 -17.28 11.79
N VAL A 123 12.32 -17.79 11.37
CA VAL A 123 11.79 -17.58 9.99
C VAL A 123 11.27 -16.17 9.84
N VAL A 124 10.54 -15.65 10.82
CA VAL A 124 9.99 -14.31 10.90
C VAL A 124 11.09 -13.25 10.96
N ALA A 125 12.19 -13.48 11.66
CA ALA A 125 13.33 -12.55 11.65
C ALA A 125 13.91 -12.33 10.24
N LYS A 126 13.82 -13.34 9.36
CA LYS A 126 14.16 -13.19 7.94
C LYS A 126 13.03 -12.58 7.10
N ILE A 127 11.76 -12.73 7.54
CA ILE A 127 10.57 -12.23 6.88
C ILE A 127 10.32 -10.77 7.27
N VAL A 128 10.62 -10.39 8.52
CA VAL A 128 10.42 -9.02 9.07
C VAL A 128 11.18 -7.97 8.25
N ASP A 129 12.28 -8.33 7.60
CA ASP A 129 12.99 -7.43 6.70
C ASP A 129 12.20 -7.11 5.41
N TYR A 130 11.10 -7.83 5.13
CA TYR A 130 10.29 -7.68 3.92
C TYR A 130 8.87 -7.16 4.16
N PHE A 131 8.49 -6.84 5.40
CA PHE A 131 7.25 -6.12 5.61
C PHE A 131 7.34 -4.72 4.99
N PRO A 132 6.24 -4.19 4.41
CA PRO A 132 6.25 -2.83 3.85
C PRO A 132 6.78 -1.78 4.83
N GLU A 133 6.55 -1.97 6.13
CA GLU A 133 7.08 -1.15 7.21
C GLU A 133 8.60 -1.25 7.42
N ASN A 134 9.28 -2.20 6.79
CA ASN A 134 10.73 -2.37 6.86
C ASN A 134 11.42 -2.10 5.51
N VAL A 135 10.64 -1.86 4.45
CA VAL A 135 11.18 -1.67 3.11
C VAL A 135 10.95 -0.24 2.64
N TYR A 136 12.03 0.45 2.37
CA TYR A 136 12.01 1.80 1.80
C TYR A 136 12.89 1.89 0.55
N VAL A 137 12.60 2.86 -0.27
CA VAL A 137 13.39 3.22 -1.45
C VAL A 137 14.05 4.59 -1.21
N ASP A 138 15.35 4.63 -1.37
CA ASP A 138 16.11 5.88 -1.40
C ASP A 138 16.06 6.45 -2.83
N LEU A 139 15.37 7.57 -2.99
CA LEU A 139 15.23 8.28 -4.27
C LEU A 139 16.26 9.42 -4.40
N GLY A 140 17.23 9.50 -3.49
CA GLY A 140 18.19 10.61 -3.40
C GLY A 140 17.58 11.89 -2.83
N LEU A 141 16.48 11.77 -2.08
CA LEU A 141 15.77 12.87 -1.42
C LEU A 141 16.19 13.01 0.05
N SER A 142 15.60 13.99 0.73
CA SER A 142 15.85 14.22 2.16
C SER A 142 15.39 13.07 3.06
N VAL A 143 14.42 12.27 2.60
CA VAL A 143 13.88 11.09 3.26
C VAL A 143 13.73 9.93 2.29
N LYS A 144 13.67 8.71 2.82
CA LYS A 144 13.38 7.50 2.06
C LYS A 144 11.88 7.23 2.07
N TRP A 145 11.36 6.65 1.00
CA TRP A 145 9.93 6.44 0.79
C TRP A 145 9.57 4.97 0.91
N ALA A 146 8.49 4.67 1.59
CA ALA A 146 7.95 3.31 1.66
C ALA A 146 7.58 2.78 0.27
N ILE A 147 7.71 1.48 0.07
CA ILE A 147 7.28 0.82 -1.17
C ILE A 147 5.76 0.74 -1.29
N CYS A 148 5.03 0.66 -0.17
CA CYS A 148 3.58 0.50 -0.10
C CYS A 148 2.93 1.63 0.69
N ASN A 149 1.61 1.79 0.52
CA ASN A 149 0.78 2.63 1.37
C ASN A 149 0.53 1.97 2.73
N VAL A 150 0.17 2.74 3.76
CA VAL A 150 -0.27 2.18 5.04
C VAL A 150 -1.48 1.29 4.82
N GLY A 151 -1.44 0.05 5.33
CA GLY A 151 -2.48 -0.96 5.14
C GLY A 151 -2.44 -1.68 3.79
N ALA A 152 -1.40 -1.46 2.97
CA ALA A 152 -1.14 -2.17 1.73
C ALA A 152 0.01 -3.17 1.91
N TYR A 153 0.02 -4.23 1.09
CA TYR A 153 1.10 -5.22 1.03
C TYR A 153 1.84 -5.22 -0.30
N LYS A 154 1.30 -4.55 -1.31
CA LYS A 154 1.91 -4.38 -2.63
C LYS A 154 1.98 -2.91 -3.00
N PRO A 155 2.95 -2.51 -3.83
CA PRO A 155 3.08 -1.14 -4.27
C PRO A 155 1.83 -0.57 -4.95
N GLU A 156 1.08 -1.42 -5.65
CA GLU A 156 -0.11 -1.07 -6.41
C GLU A 156 -1.40 -1.06 -5.58
N ASP A 157 -1.38 -1.55 -4.34
CA ASP A 157 -2.55 -1.52 -3.47
C ASP A 157 -2.79 -0.11 -2.91
N VAL A 158 -4.06 0.28 -2.88
CA VAL A 158 -4.49 1.58 -2.33
C VAL A 158 -4.19 1.69 -0.83
N GLY A 159 -4.26 0.56 -0.11
CA GLY A 159 -4.14 0.51 1.34
C GLY A 159 -5.35 1.08 2.06
N GLY A 160 -5.17 1.43 3.32
CA GLY A 160 -6.22 2.08 4.11
C GLY A 160 -6.44 3.53 3.70
N LEU A 161 -7.69 3.97 3.76
CA LEU A 161 -8.03 5.39 3.68
C LEU A 161 -8.18 5.93 5.10
N TYR A 162 -7.57 7.08 5.38
CA TYR A 162 -7.54 7.68 6.71
C TYR A 162 -7.98 9.14 6.63
N ALA A 163 -8.81 9.58 7.56
CA ALA A 163 -8.98 11.01 7.76
C ALA A 163 -7.70 11.59 8.41
N TRP A 164 -7.42 12.84 8.17
CA TRP A 164 -6.16 13.45 8.61
C TRP A 164 -6.00 13.43 10.13
N GLY A 165 -4.94 12.79 10.62
CA GLY A 165 -4.67 12.58 12.04
C GLY A 165 -5.47 11.46 12.70
N GLU A 166 -6.17 10.63 11.91
CA GLU A 166 -6.79 9.40 12.39
C GLU A 166 -5.93 8.18 12.07
N THR A 167 -5.94 7.21 12.96
CA THR A 167 -5.11 6.00 12.85
C THR A 167 -5.90 4.76 12.45
N ASP A 168 -7.23 4.86 12.38
CA ASP A 168 -8.12 3.80 11.96
C ASP A 168 -8.91 4.19 10.71
N THR A 169 -9.22 3.20 9.89
CA THR A 169 -10.13 3.34 8.75
C THR A 169 -11.58 3.32 9.23
N LYS A 170 -12.48 3.89 8.45
CA LYS A 170 -13.91 3.93 8.74
C LYS A 170 -14.75 3.86 7.46
N THR A 171 -16.03 3.62 7.61
CA THR A 171 -16.98 3.50 6.47
C THR A 171 -17.56 4.84 6.04
N GLU A 172 -17.53 5.85 6.92
CA GLU A 172 -18.07 7.17 6.66
C GLU A 172 -17.05 8.26 7.01
N TYR A 173 -16.74 9.12 6.05
CA TYR A 173 -15.83 10.25 6.18
C TYR A 173 -16.60 11.56 6.18
N SER A 174 -17.08 11.96 7.35
CA SER A 174 -17.84 13.19 7.59
C SER A 174 -17.31 13.93 8.81
N TYR A 175 -17.72 15.20 8.99
CA TYR A 175 -17.39 15.91 10.23
C TYR A 175 -18.04 15.28 11.45
N ALA A 176 -19.17 14.60 11.31
CA ALA A 176 -19.84 13.90 12.39
C ALA A 176 -19.02 12.70 12.92
N THR A 177 -18.23 12.07 12.05
CA THR A 177 -17.39 10.92 12.40
C THR A 177 -15.92 11.29 12.60
N TYR A 178 -15.53 12.56 12.37
CA TYR A 178 -14.14 12.98 12.45
C TYR A 178 -13.68 13.16 13.90
N LYS A 179 -12.60 12.45 14.27
CA LYS A 179 -12.03 12.37 15.63
C LYS A 179 -11.86 13.73 16.31
N PHE A 180 -11.41 14.73 15.56
CA PHE A 180 -11.11 16.06 16.13
C PHE A 180 -12.27 17.07 15.99
N SER A 181 -13.39 16.71 15.37
CA SER A 181 -14.55 17.59 15.25
C SER A 181 -15.31 17.65 16.58
N VAL A 182 -15.73 18.86 16.96
CA VAL A 182 -16.64 19.06 18.09
C VAL A 182 -18.06 19.08 17.54
N ASP A 183 -18.91 18.20 18.07
CA ASP A 183 -20.34 18.08 17.70
C ASP A 183 -20.59 17.90 16.18
N GLY A 184 -19.62 17.36 15.44
CA GLY A 184 -19.74 17.19 14.00
C GLY A 184 -19.73 18.49 13.21
N VAL A 185 -19.27 19.58 13.78
CA VAL A 185 -19.30 20.92 13.19
C VAL A 185 -17.96 21.24 12.53
N ARG A 186 -18.02 21.61 11.26
CA ARG A 186 -16.85 22.12 10.53
C ARG A 186 -16.30 23.39 11.18
N GLY A 187 -14.96 23.47 11.31
CA GLY A 187 -14.30 24.65 11.87
C GLY A 187 -14.19 24.63 13.40
N ASN A 188 -14.85 23.69 14.06
CA ASN A 188 -14.75 23.55 15.51
C ASN A 188 -13.98 22.26 15.85
N TYR A 189 -12.73 22.40 16.30
CA TYR A 189 -11.82 21.26 16.50
C TYR A 189 -11.26 21.23 17.92
N THR A 190 -11.01 20.01 18.39
CA THR A 190 -10.38 19.74 19.70
C THR A 190 -8.86 19.83 19.63
N LYS A 191 -8.25 19.60 18.45
CA LYS A 191 -6.80 19.59 18.25
C LYS A 191 -6.45 20.09 16.84
N TYR A 192 -5.24 20.60 16.66
CA TYR A 192 -4.78 21.18 15.40
C TYR A 192 -5.68 22.34 14.95
N SER A 193 -5.78 23.33 15.81
CA SER A 193 -6.65 24.49 15.66
C SER A 193 -5.96 25.76 16.16
N ASP A 194 -6.66 26.89 16.09
CA ASP A 194 -6.20 28.15 16.69
C ASP A 194 -5.96 28.05 18.20
N LYS A 195 -6.56 27.05 18.86
CA LYS A 195 -6.42 26.83 20.32
C LYS A 195 -5.06 26.28 20.72
N ASP A 196 -4.47 25.40 19.90
CA ASP A 196 -3.19 24.76 20.17
C ASP A 196 -2.08 25.16 19.19
N SER A 197 -2.46 25.84 18.11
CA SER A 197 -1.57 26.31 17.05
C SER A 197 -0.66 25.21 16.43
N LYS A 198 -1.04 23.94 16.57
CA LYS A 198 -0.32 22.83 15.99
C LYS A 198 -0.65 22.68 14.52
N THR A 199 0.37 22.61 13.68
CA THR A 199 0.23 22.50 12.22
C THR A 199 0.80 21.21 11.63
N VAL A 200 1.39 20.36 12.47
CA VAL A 200 1.96 19.05 12.08
C VAL A 200 1.43 18.00 13.05
N LEU A 201 1.15 16.79 12.54
CA LEU A 201 0.67 15.68 13.36
C LEU A 201 1.65 15.33 14.48
N ASP A 202 1.10 15.14 15.68
CA ASP A 202 1.82 14.49 16.77
C ASP A 202 1.96 12.98 16.45
N GLN A 203 2.95 12.31 17.05
CA GLN A 203 3.22 10.88 16.81
C GLN A 203 2.01 9.97 17.06
N GLU A 204 1.20 10.28 18.06
CA GLU A 204 -0.01 9.53 18.43
C GLU A 204 -1.14 9.62 17.41
N ASP A 205 -1.09 10.62 16.52
CA ASP A 205 -2.07 10.87 15.45
C ASP A 205 -1.46 10.60 14.06
N ASP A 206 -0.20 10.19 14.02
CA ASP A 206 0.49 9.78 12.79
C ASP A 206 0.28 8.28 12.57
N VAL A 207 -0.59 7.93 11.62
CA VAL A 207 -0.95 6.53 11.38
C VAL A 207 0.24 5.67 10.92
N ALA A 208 1.23 6.24 10.22
CA ALA A 208 2.42 5.50 9.83
C ALA A 208 3.28 5.18 11.05
N HIS A 209 3.43 6.14 11.98
CA HIS A 209 4.13 5.90 13.23
C HIS A 209 3.37 4.90 14.11
N VAL A 210 2.06 5.06 14.26
CA VAL A 210 1.24 4.19 15.13
C VAL A 210 1.20 2.75 14.62
N LYS A 211 1.10 2.54 13.29
CA LYS A 211 0.95 1.18 12.73
C LYS A 211 2.30 0.49 12.44
N TRP A 212 3.31 1.24 12.02
CA TRP A 212 4.61 0.66 11.63
C TRP A 212 5.70 0.89 12.67
N GLY A 213 5.53 1.86 13.57
CA GLY A 213 6.46 2.12 14.65
C GLY A 213 7.80 2.75 14.20
N GLY A 214 8.79 2.71 15.09
CA GLY A 214 10.14 3.19 14.82
C GLY A 214 10.18 4.64 14.35
N SER A 215 10.91 4.91 13.28
CA SER A 215 11.06 6.24 12.67
C SER A 215 10.09 6.51 11.52
N TRP A 216 9.19 5.58 11.22
CA TRP A 216 8.16 5.77 10.20
C TRP A 216 7.21 6.89 10.56
N ARG A 217 6.83 7.68 9.58
CA ARG A 217 5.87 8.77 9.75
C ARG A 217 5.20 9.15 8.43
N VAL A 218 4.13 9.89 8.52
CA VAL A 218 3.51 10.57 7.39
C VAL A 218 4.46 11.67 6.89
N PRO A 219 4.72 11.80 5.57
CA PRO A 219 5.60 12.84 5.05
C PRO A 219 5.02 14.24 5.31
N THR A 220 5.90 15.21 5.50
CA THR A 220 5.53 16.62 5.54
C THR A 220 5.13 17.13 4.14
N SER A 221 4.47 18.28 4.08
CA SER A 221 4.17 18.93 2.78
C SER A 221 5.43 19.31 2.01
N ALA A 222 6.51 19.69 2.70
CA ALA A 222 7.79 19.99 2.10
C ALA A 222 8.44 18.78 1.44
N GLU A 223 8.38 17.61 2.07
CA GLU A 223 8.87 16.33 1.51
C GLU A 223 8.01 15.84 0.34
N MET A 224 6.70 16.04 0.39
CA MET A 224 5.83 15.79 -0.76
C MET A 224 6.18 16.70 -1.95
N ASP A 225 6.47 17.97 -1.69
CA ASP A 225 6.92 18.91 -2.71
C ASP A 225 8.30 18.58 -3.26
N GLU A 226 9.23 18.09 -2.42
CA GLU A 226 10.53 17.59 -2.85
C GLU A 226 10.34 16.38 -3.77
N LEU A 227 9.54 15.38 -3.38
CA LEU A 227 9.22 14.22 -4.23
C LEU A 227 8.68 14.66 -5.59
N ARG A 228 7.77 15.63 -5.61
CA ARG A 228 7.15 16.13 -6.84
C ARG A 228 8.13 16.83 -7.78
N ARG A 229 9.06 17.61 -7.24
CA ARG A 229 10.00 18.45 -8.03
C ARG A 229 11.29 17.73 -8.38
N GLU A 230 11.79 16.91 -7.45
CA GLU A 230 13.13 16.32 -7.57
C GLU A 230 13.11 14.87 -8.10
N CYS A 231 11.94 14.33 -8.46
CA CYS A 231 11.80 13.03 -9.07
C CYS A 231 11.20 13.07 -10.48
N ASN A 232 11.40 12.01 -11.25
CA ASN A 232 10.75 11.78 -12.53
C ASN A 232 9.43 11.06 -12.29
N TRP A 233 8.35 11.57 -12.88
CA TRP A 233 7.00 11.02 -12.78
C TRP A 233 6.58 10.43 -14.11
N THR A 234 6.38 9.11 -14.17
CA THR A 234 5.97 8.40 -15.38
C THR A 234 4.63 7.72 -15.14
N TRP A 235 3.59 8.18 -15.85
CA TRP A 235 2.29 7.52 -15.80
C TRP A 235 2.38 6.11 -16.39
N THR A 236 1.93 5.11 -15.66
CA THR A 236 2.03 3.71 -16.07
C THR A 236 0.91 2.87 -15.46
N THR A 237 0.90 1.59 -15.82
CA THR A 237 0.03 0.57 -15.23
C THR A 237 0.92 -0.55 -14.70
N GLU A 238 0.78 -0.88 -13.42
CA GLU A 238 1.47 -1.98 -12.76
C GLU A 238 0.43 -2.95 -12.22
N ASN A 239 0.52 -4.24 -12.60
CA ASN A 239 -0.46 -5.27 -12.22
C ASN A 239 -1.93 -4.83 -12.40
N ASP A 240 -2.25 -4.25 -13.57
CA ASP A 240 -3.56 -3.71 -13.95
C ASP A 240 -4.03 -2.48 -13.14
N VAL A 241 -3.20 -1.92 -12.27
CA VAL A 241 -3.47 -0.71 -11.51
C VAL A 241 -2.74 0.47 -12.14
N LYS A 242 -3.48 1.55 -12.44
CA LYS A 242 -2.92 2.80 -12.96
C LYS A 242 -2.32 3.63 -11.85
N GLY A 243 -1.29 4.41 -12.19
CA GLY A 243 -0.61 5.27 -11.25
C GLY A 243 0.64 5.91 -11.81
N PHE A 244 1.44 6.47 -10.96
CA PHE A 244 2.75 6.99 -11.30
C PHE A 244 3.87 6.11 -10.76
N ARG A 245 4.80 5.72 -11.64
CA ARG A 245 6.15 5.34 -11.22
C ARG A 245 6.95 6.62 -11.00
N VAL A 246 7.43 6.80 -9.78
CA VAL A 246 8.23 7.96 -9.38
C VAL A 246 9.65 7.49 -9.14
N SER A 247 10.60 7.97 -9.92
CA SER A 247 12.03 7.58 -9.87
C SER A 247 12.95 8.75 -9.55
N GLY A 248 14.08 8.46 -8.92
CA GLY A 248 15.09 9.48 -8.62
C GLY A 248 15.61 10.19 -9.87
N LYS A 249 15.99 11.47 -9.72
CA LYS A 249 16.67 12.26 -10.77
C LYS A 249 18.17 12.40 -10.53
N LYS A 250 18.61 12.28 -9.29
CA LYS A 250 20.03 12.43 -8.93
C LYS A 250 20.84 11.26 -9.46
N GLU A 251 22.08 11.53 -9.84
CA GLU A 251 23.05 10.52 -10.26
C GLU A 251 23.19 9.42 -9.21
N GLY A 252 23.04 8.17 -9.63
CA GLY A 252 23.09 6.98 -8.80
C GLY A 252 21.73 6.53 -8.22
N TYR A 253 20.66 7.32 -8.40
CA TYR A 253 19.30 7.00 -7.90
C TYR A 253 18.27 6.78 -9.01
N GLU A 254 18.65 6.86 -10.28
CA GLU A 254 17.75 6.82 -11.44
C GLU A 254 17.00 5.49 -11.58
N ASN A 255 17.60 4.42 -11.08
CA ASN A 255 17.01 3.07 -11.09
C ASN A 255 16.11 2.80 -9.88
N ASN A 256 16.12 3.67 -8.87
CA ASN A 256 15.29 3.55 -7.71
C ASN A 256 13.93 4.19 -7.97
N SER A 257 12.86 3.48 -7.69
CA SER A 257 11.50 3.99 -7.92
C SER A 257 10.49 3.44 -6.93
N ILE A 258 9.43 4.21 -6.72
CA ILE A 258 8.20 3.79 -6.03
C ILE A 258 7.03 3.89 -7.01
N PHE A 259 5.97 3.12 -6.76
CA PHE A 259 4.72 3.24 -7.49
C PHE A 259 3.65 3.86 -6.60
N LEU A 260 2.98 4.91 -7.08
CA LEU A 260 1.86 5.58 -6.42
C LEU A 260 0.58 5.28 -7.20
N PRO A 261 -0.27 4.34 -6.72
CA PRO A 261 -1.52 4.01 -7.38
C PRO A 261 -2.53 5.15 -7.32
N VAL A 262 -3.45 5.19 -8.30
CA VAL A 262 -4.69 5.97 -8.16
C VAL A 262 -5.53 5.41 -7.02
N ASN A 263 -6.14 6.28 -6.21
CA ASN A 263 -6.81 5.89 -4.97
C ASN A 263 -8.11 6.65 -4.69
N ALA A 264 -8.62 7.39 -5.65
CA ALA A 264 -9.81 8.21 -5.46
C ALA A 264 -11.07 7.43 -5.81
N PHE A 265 -11.65 6.77 -4.81
CA PHE A 265 -12.85 5.97 -5.03
C PHE A 265 -14.11 6.44 -4.28
N ASN A 266 -14.02 7.37 -3.33
CA ASN A 266 -15.18 7.76 -2.53
C ASN A 266 -15.11 9.22 -2.03
N ASP A 267 -15.32 10.17 -2.94
CA ASP A 267 -15.56 11.55 -2.56
C ASP A 267 -17.00 11.96 -2.80
N SER A 268 -17.79 12.02 -1.74
CA SER A 268 -19.17 12.52 -1.81
C SER A 268 -19.27 14.05 -2.02
N VAL A 269 -18.16 14.78 -1.87
CA VAL A 269 -18.17 16.26 -1.91
C VAL A 269 -17.21 16.87 -2.94
N ALA A 270 -16.04 16.31 -3.18
CA ALA A 270 -15.06 16.82 -4.17
C ALA A 270 -15.41 16.43 -5.62
N VAL A 271 -16.35 15.54 -5.80
CA VAL A 271 -16.74 14.93 -7.07
C VAL A 271 -17.18 15.94 -8.14
N ALA A 272 -17.78 17.07 -7.76
CA ALA A 272 -18.32 18.01 -8.73
C ALA A 272 -17.25 18.73 -9.58
N THR A 273 -16.03 18.91 -9.05
CA THR A 273 -14.94 19.60 -9.75
C THR A 273 -13.92 18.64 -10.39
N LEU A 274 -13.85 17.39 -9.91
CA LEU A 274 -12.87 16.39 -10.37
C LEU A 274 -13.46 15.34 -11.31
N HIS A 275 -14.75 15.41 -11.65
CA HIS A 275 -15.39 14.52 -12.63
C HIS A 275 -14.71 14.44 -14.00
N GLN A 276 -13.92 15.46 -14.35
CA GLN A 276 -13.14 15.45 -15.58
C GLN A 276 -11.90 14.51 -15.51
N TYR A 277 -11.53 14.06 -14.29
CA TYR A 277 -10.39 13.18 -14.07
C TYR A 277 -10.86 11.89 -13.37
N PRO A 278 -11.33 10.89 -14.11
CA PRO A 278 -11.84 9.63 -13.54
C PRO A 278 -10.75 8.79 -12.85
N GLU A 279 -9.47 9.15 -13.04
CA GLU A 279 -8.30 8.41 -12.56
C GLU A 279 -7.34 9.41 -11.91
N TYR A 280 -7.40 9.53 -10.60
CA TYR A 280 -6.51 10.39 -9.83
C TYR A 280 -6.10 9.77 -8.50
N GLY A 281 -4.98 10.21 -7.97
CA GLY A 281 -4.49 9.84 -6.64
C GLY A 281 -4.42 11.05 -5.72
N VAL A 282 -4.78 10.86 -4.46
CA VAL A 282 -4.65 11.87 -3.41
C VAL A 282 -4.05 11.24 -2.17
N TYR A 283 -3.01 11.88 -1.63
CA TYR A 283 -2.25 11.39 -0.50
C TYR A 283 -2.09 12.49 0.54
N TRP A 284 -2.26 12.15 1.82
CA TRP A 284 -2.02 13.07 2.91
C TRP A 284 -0.54 13.35 3.16
N SER A 285 -0.23 14.59 3.52
CA SER A 285 0.95 14.93 4.33
C SER A 285 0.58 15.08 5.81
N SER A 286 1.57 15.13 6.69
CA SER A 286 1.40 15.42 8.11
C SER A 286 1.15 16.88 8.41
N THR A 287 1.13 17.77 7.40
CA THR A 287 1.10 19.23 7.57
C THR A 287 -0.31 19.76 7.32
N LEU A 288 -0.83 20.53 8.28
CA LEU A 288 -2.07 21.25 8.14
C LEU A 288 -1.91 22.41 7.11
N SER A 289 -2.95 22.69 6.34
CA SER A 289 -2.97 23.82 5.42
C SER A 289 -3.39 25.08 6.18
N HIS A 290 -2.41 25.81 6.71
CA HIS A 290 -2.66 27.03 7.51
C HIS A 290 -2.12 28.31 6.82
N GLU A 291 -1.97 28.36 5.54
CA GLU A 291 -1.54 29.60 4.90
C GLU A 291 -2.65 30.66 4.99
N SER A 292 -2.43 31.66 5.84
CA SER A 292 -3.21 32.88 5.90
C SER A 292 -3.01 33.64 4.60
N GLY A 293 -3.97 33.55 3.68
CA GLY A 293 -3.95 34.33 2.44
C GLY A 293 -4.70 33.75 1.26
N SER A 294 -4.99 32.46 1.23
CA SER A 294 -5.85 31.90 0.21
C SER A 294 -7.31 31.99 0.66
N PHE A 295 -8.03 32.96 0.14
CA PHE A 295 -9.47 33.22 0.39
C PHE A 295 -10.38 32.03 0.03
N LEU A 296 -9.82 30.98 -0.62
CA LEU A 296 -10.58 29.84 -1.12
C LEU A 296 -10.23 28.49 -0.48
N MET A 297 -9.05 28.32 0.15
CA MET A 297 -8.59 27.03 0.65
C MET A 297 -7.65 27.12 1.88
N GLY A 298 -7.72 28.15 2.69
CA GLY A 298 -6.90 28.30 3.90
C GLY A 298 -7.74 28.18 5.17
N GLY A 299 -7.10 27.69 6.22
CA GLY A 299 -7.70 27.61 7.53
C GLY A 299 -7.52 26.24 8.17
N TRP A 300 -7.97 26.12 9.41
CA TRP A 300 -7.87 24.90 10.21
C TRP A 300 -8.68 23.70 9.66
N ASP A 301 -9.48 23.91 8.59
CA ASP A 301 -10.35 22.88 8.00
C ASP A 301 -9.61 21.93 7.04
N HIS A 302 -8.45 22.33 6.53
CA HIS A 302 -7.75 21.62 5.47
C HIS A 302 -6.38 21.11 5.92
N ALA A 303 -5.95 19.99 5.35
CA ALA A 303 -4.59 19.51 5.45
C ALA A 303 -3.95 19.38 4.08
N ASN A 304 -2.64 19.55 4.02
CA ASN A 304 -1.86 19.47 2.80
C ASN A 304 -1.62 18.02 2.38
N GLY A 305 -1.41 17.85 1.09
CA GLY A 305 -1.06 16.58 0.49
C GLY A 305 -0.58 16.75 -0.95
N ILE A 306 -0.59 15.68 -1.70
CA ILE A 306 -0.36 15.67 -3.13
C ILE A 306 -1.58 15.13 -3.84
N TRP A 307 -1.94 15.77 -4.95
CA TRP A 307 -2.91 15.29 -5.91
C TRP A 307 -2.21 15.04 -7.25
N PHE A 308 -2.60 13.99 -7.95
CA PHE A 308 -2.14 13.73 -9.30
C PHE A 308 -3.21 13.06 -10.15
N CYS A 309 -3.15 13.31 -11.46
CA CYS A 309 -3.81 12.56 -12.51
C CYS A 309 -2.81 12.31 -13.63
N ARG A 310 -3.22 11.62 -14.69
CA ARG A 310 -2.36 11.29 -15.82
C ARG A 310 -1.49 12.45 -16.33
N ASP A 311 -2.04 13.64 -16.36
CA ASP A 311 -1.43 14.80 -17.04
C ASP A 311 -0.81 15.82 -16.07
N ALA A 312 -0.96 15.62 -14.77
CA ALA A 312 -0.50 16.59 -13.78
C ALA A 312 -0.26 15.97 -12.39
N SER A 313 0.67 16.57 -11.65
CA SER A 313 0.80 16.41 -10.20
C SER A 313 0.98 17.77 -9.54
N MET A 314 0.30 18.00 -8.42
CA MET A 314 0.38 19.25 -7.68
C MET A 314 0.23 19.05 -6.19
N GLY A 315 0.69 20.04 -5.41
CA GLY A 315 0.31 20.15 -4.01
C GLY A 315 -1.20 20.38 -3.92
N ASN A 316 -1.83 19.78 -2.94
CA ASN A 316 -3.28 19.85 -2.74
C ASN A 316 -3.57 20.10 -1.26
N ALA A 317 -4.67 20.81 -0.99
CA ALA A 317 -5.27 20.92 0.34
C ALA A 317 -6.68 20.35 0.28
N SER A 318 -6.98 19.41 1.16
CA SER A 318 -8.28 18.74 1.24
C SER A 318 -8.88 18.88 2.64
N TYR A 319 -10.18 18.71 2.76
CA TYR A 319 -10.84 18.73 4.07
C TYR A 319 -10.33 17.57 4.93
N ARG A 320 -9.91 17.88 6.17
CA ARG A 320 -9.24 16.92 7.07
C ARG A 320 -10.09 15.70 7.43
N ASN A 321 -11.40 15.75 7.28
CA ASN A 321 -12.31 14.62 7.51
C ASN A 321 -12.37 13.63 6.33
N GLU A 322 -11.79 13.96 5.17
CA GLU A 322 -11.82 13.09 3.99
C GLU A 322 -10.83 11.90 4.15
N GLY A 323 -11.22 10.74 3.63
CA GLY A 323 -10.38 9.56 3.64
C GLY A 323 -9.36 9.58 2.48
N ARG A 324 -8.06 9.54 2.79
CA ARG A 324 -6.97 9.53 1.80
C ARG A 324 -5.93 8.46 2.13
N SER A 325 -5.21 8.02 1.12
CA SER A 325 -4.06 7.13 1.30
C SER A 325 -2.87 7.86 1.92
N ILE A 326 -1.99 7.09 2.53
CA ILE A 326 -0.75 7.57 3.12
C ILE A 326 0.40 6.73 2.60
N ARG A 327 1.39 7.39 1.99
CA ARG A 327 2.68 6.79 1.66
C ARG A 327 3.70 7.24 2.71
N PRO A 328 4.15 6.34 3.60
CA PRO A 328 5.09 6.68 4.66
C PRO A 328 6.48 7.07 4.17
N VAL A 329 7.18 7.78 5.05
CA VAL A 329 8.61 8.09 4.89
C VAL A 329 9.41 7.64 6.11
N HIS A 330 10.69 7.38 5.88
CA HIS A 330 11.69 7.04 6.88
C HIS A 330 12.88 8.00 6.74
N PRO A 331 13.44 8.54 7.83
CA PRO A 331 14.61 9.44 7.78
C PRO A 331 15.85 8.86 7.12
#